data_59a0219a4e51c5b1397f4c8ec4f30fe4
#
_entry.id   59a0219a4e51c5b1397f4c8ec4f30fe4
#
_cell.length_a   1.000
_cell.length_b   1.000
_cell.length_c   1.000
_cell.angle_alpha   90.00
_cell.angle_beta   90.00
_cell.angle_gamma   90.00
#
_symmetry.space_group_name_H-M   'P 1'
#
loop_
_entity.id
_entity.type
_entity.pdbx_description
1 polymer ?
#
loop_
_entity_poly.entity_id
_entity_poly.type
_entity_poly.pdbx_seq_one_letter_code
_entity_poly.pdbx_strand_id
1 'polypeptide(L)'
;MSYNEIMKPYVVAIIQGRMSSSRLPGKILADIAGQPMLQRVFIRTSRSATVSQTLFATTTDPSDDPVAEYCDFSGIPYRRGSLYDVLDRYYQAAKQAQADVVVRITADCPVIDPALIDDVVNTLLENEYDFVCNRLPPPWNRTYPIGLDVEACTFKVLEKAWKEAKEPQHREHAMPYFYEGVELTAENRTLQTGTSPRGYTIALLHHTTDFGDYRWTVDTPEDLEFMRQVYSRLDGRDDFTWKEVLDLVHNDPDLMKINSGIQHKTLKDIDKRALK
;
A
#
# COMPACT_ATOMS: atom_id res chain seq x y z
N MET A 1 -40.81 -3.85 14.61
CA MET A 1 -39.99 -3.85 13.38
C MET A 1 -38.57 -3.63 13.82
N SER A 2 -37.75 -4.69 13.84
CA SER A 2 -36.33 -4.58 14.20
C SER A 2 -35.60 -3.94 13.02
N TYR A 3 -35.08 -2.74 13.22
CA TYR A 3 -34.03 -2.21 12.35
C TYR A 3 -32.86 -3.21 12.44
N ASN A 4 -32.60 -3.96 11.38
CA ASN A 4 -31.27 -4.57 11.19
C ASN A 4 -30.29 -3.39 11.06
N GLU A 5 -29.57 -3.09 12.12
CA GLU A 5 -28.36 -2.32 11.99
C GLU A 5 -27.44 -3.11 11.07
N ILE A 6 -27.30 -2.63 9.82
CA ILE A 6 -26.30 -3.16 8.90
C ILE A 6 -24.96 -2.84 9.58
N MET A 7 -24.34 -3.86 10.17
CA MET A 7 -23.06 -3.68 10.83
C MET A 7 -22.06 -3.17 9.79
N LYS A 8 -21.41 -2.03 10.11
CA LYS A 8 -20.37 -1.46 9.25
C LYS A 8 -19.24 -2.51 9.09
N PRO A 9 -18.79 -2.79 7.84
CA PRO A 9 -17.70 -3.74 7.63
C PRO A 9 -16.45 -3.38 8.45
N TYR A 10 -15.79 -4.38 9.01
CA TYR A 10 -14.55 -4.20 9.75
C TYR A 10 -13.39 -4.13 8.78
N VAL A 11 -12.90 -2.92 8.51
CA VAL A 11 -11.84 -2.62 7.54
C VAL A 11 -10.49 -2.65 8.26
N VAL A 12 -9.59 -3.53 7.81
CA VAL A 12 -8.25 -3.66 8.36
C VAL A 12 -7.21 -3.22 7.33
N ALA A 13 -6.48 -2.16 7.65
CA ALA A 13 -5.33 -1.74 6.86
C ALA A 13 -4.07 -2.48 7.34
N ILE A 14 -3.44 -3.21 6.43
CA ILE A 14 -2.22 -3.99 6.70
C ILE A 14 -1.05 -3.32 5.98
N ILE A 15 -0.16 -2.74 6.76
CA ILE A 15 1.08 -2.13 6.28
C ILE A 15 2.15 -3.22 6.23
N GLN A 16 2.66 -3.52 5.02
CA GLN A 16 3.67 -4.56 4.85
C GLN A 16 5.06 -3.97 4.68
N GLY A 17 6.02 -4.48 5.46
CA GLY A 17 7.43 -4.11 5.34
C GLY A 17 8.39 -5.12 5.97
N ARG A 18 9.67 -5.04 5.54
CA ARG A 18 10.77 -5.84 6.09
C ARG A 18 12.09 -5.08 6.02
N MET A 19 13.05 -5.44 6.88
CA MET A 19 14.39 -4.83 6.92
C MET A 19 15.23 -5.15 5.69
N SER A 20 15.02 -6.30 5.07
CA SER A 20 15.86 -6.86 4.02
C SER A 20 15.61 -6.26 2.62
N SER A 21 15.40 -4.94 2.52
CA SER A 21 15.34 -4.23 1.23
C SER A 21 16.68 -4.32 0.50
N SER A 22 16.65 -4.60 -0.81
CA SER A 22 17.89 -4.79 -1.59
C SER A 22 18.63 -3.48 -1.91
N ARG A 23 17.90 -2.37 -2.08
CA ARG A 23 18.46 -1.05 -2.44
C ARG A 23 18.78 -0.18 -1.23
N LEU A 24 18.00 -0.30 -0.18
CA LEU A 24 18.14 0.47 1.06
C LEU A 24 17.77 -0.43 2.25
N PRO A 25 18.69 -1.29 2.73
CA PRO A 25 18.45 -2.15 3.89
C PRO A 25 18.09 -1.32 5.12
N GLY A 26 17.11 -1.77 5.91
CA GLY A 26 16.68 -1.07 7.11
C GLY A 26 15.78 0.17 6.86
N LYS A 27 15.41 0.46 5.63
CA LYS A 27 14.67 1.69 5.26
C LYS A 27 13.42 1.94 6.08
N ILE A 28 12.70 0.89 6.48
CA ILE A 28 11.44 1.03 7.22
C ILE A 28 11.61 1.61 8.63
N LEU A 29 12.82 1.48 9.22
CA LEU A 29 13.19 2.11 10.48
C LEU A 29 14.06 3.36 10.29
N ALA A 30 14.32 3.78 9.04
CA ALA A 30 15.08 5.00 8.78
C ALA A 30 14.31 6.23 9.26
N ASP A 31 15.05 7.14 9.89
CA ASP A 31 14.47 8.39 10.39
C ASP A 31 14.01 9.32 9.25
N ILE A 32 12.81 9.84 9.41
CA ILE A 32 12.23 10.92 8.61
C ILE A 32 11.70 11.98 9.57
N ALA A 33 12.45 13.06 9.75
CA ALA A 33 12.11 14.19 10.61
C ALA A 33 11.74 13.77 12.05
N GLY A 34 12.59 12.95 12.69
CA GLY A 34 12.48 12.55 14.10
C GLY A 34 11.59 11.32 14.36
N GLN A 35 11.06 10.67 13.33
CA GLN A 35 10.32 9.42 13.47
C GLN A 35 10.73 8.41 12.39
N PRO A 36 10.73 7.09 12.70
CA PRO A 36 10.94 6.06 11.68
C PRO A 36 9.88 6.11 10.59
N MET A 37 10.27 5.77 9.36
CA MET A 37 9.36 5.72 8.20
C MET A 37 8.11 4.87 8.47
N LEU A 38 8.26 3.71 9.11
CA LEU A 38 7.15 2.83 9.53
C LEU A 38 6.11 3.60 10.36
N GLN A 39 6.55 4.43 11.31
CA GLN A 39 5.67 5.22 12.17
C GLN A 39 4.89 6.26 11.35
N ARG A 40 5.54 6.92 10.40
CA ARG A 40 4.89 7.87 9.48
C ARG A 40 3.76 7.21 8.70
N VAL A 41 4.06 6.05 8.08
CA VAL A 41 3.05 5.28 7.33
C VAL A 41 1.90 4.83 8.24
N PHE A 42 2.21 4.33 9.45
CA PHE A 42 1.21 3.86 10.41
C PHE A 42 0.26 4.99 10.85
N ILE A 43 0.81 6.14 11.26
CA ILE A 43 0.00 7.30 11.68
C ILE A 43 -0.91 7.73 10.55
N ARG A 44 -0.37 7.91 9.34
CA ARG A 44 -1.14 8.40 8.20
C ARG A 44 -2.23 7.42 7.77
N THR A 45 -1.92 6.12 7.69
CA THR A 45 -2.92 5.08 7.39
C THR A 45 -4.04 5.05 8.42
N SER A 46 -3.70 5.20 9.71
CA SER A 46 -4.68 5.18 10.81
C SER A 46 -5.58 6.42 10.86
N ARG A 47 -5.31 7.45 10.07
CA ARG A 47 -6.16 8.65 9.95
C ARG A 47 -7.30 8.48 8.94
N SER A 48 -7.33 7.39 8.17
CA SER A 48 -8.46 7.07 7.28
C SER A 48 -9.75 6.91 8.09
N ALA A 49 -10.84 7.49 7.61
CA ALA A 49 -12.14 7.43 8.26
C ALA A 49 -12.85 6.08 8.06
N THR A 50 -12.43 5.32 7.04
CA THR A 50 -13.00 4.01 6.73
C THR A 50 -12.28 2.86 7.44
N VAL A 51 -11.00 3.04 7.82
CA VAL A 51 -10.19 2.01 8.48
C VAL A 51 -10.60 1.84 9.94
N SER A 52 -10.96 0.61 10.30
CA SER A 52 -11.31 0.24 11.69
C SER A 52 -10.08 -0.11 12.52
N GLN A 53 -9.07 -0.71 11.88
CA GLN A 53 -7.80 -1.08 12.51
C GLN A 53 -6.66 -0.98 11.50
N THR A 54 -5.53 -0.45 11.95
CA THR A 54 -4.25 -0.50 11.24
C THR A 54 -3.32 -1.46 11.97
N LEU A 55 -2.62 -2.34 11.22
CA LEU A 55 -1.58 -3.22 11.76
C LEU A 55 -0.39 -3.32 10.81
N PHE A 56 0.76 -3.69 11.38
CA PHE A 56 1.97 -3.92 10.61
C PHE A 56 2.20 -5.42 10.36
N ALA A 57 2.59 -5.80 9.15
CA ALA A 57 2.91 -7.18 8.79
C ALA A 57 4.38 -7.29 8.37
N THR A 58 5.20 -7.91 9.22
CA THR A 58 6.62 -8.19 8.98
C THR A 58 6.90 -9.69 8.95
N THR A 59 8.16 -10.08 8.93
CA THR A 59 8.53 -11.50 8.79
C THR A 59 9.01 -12.12 10.09
N THR A 60 9.05 -13.45 10.12
CA THR A 60 9.68 -14.22 11.22
C THR A 60 11.20 -14.34 11.08
N ASP A 61 11.77 -13.76 10.02
CA ASP A 61 13.22 -13.71 9.86
C ASP A 61 13.86 -12.87 10.98
N PRO A 62 14.97 -13.30 11.60
CA PRO A 62 15.63 -12.54 12.65
C PRO A 62 16.06 -11.14 12.27
N SER A 63 16.29 -10.86 10.96
CA SER A 63 16.60 -9.51 10.50
C SER A 63 15.46 -8.51 10.76
N ASP A 64 14.22 -9.00 10.96
CA ASP A 64 13.03 -8.18 11.24
C ASP A 64 12.72 -8.07 12.76
N ASP A 65 13.55 -8.65 13.65
CA ASP A 65 13.38 -8.49 15.10
C ASP A 65 13.37 -7.02 15.54
N PRO A 66 14.24 -6.14 15.02
CA PRO A 66 14.18 -4.71 15.36
C PRO A 66 12.86 -4.03 15.00
N VAL A 67 12.15 -4.52 13.97
CA VAL A 67 10.82 -4.02 13.60
C VAL A 67 9.79 -4.42 14.63
N ALA A 68 9.81 -5.69 15.07
CA ALA A 68 8.92 -6.19 16.12
C ALA A 68 9.15 -5.44 17.44
N GLU A 69 10.42 -5.27 17.86
CA GLU A 69 10.79 -4.51 19.04
C GLU A 69 10.30 -3.05 18.98
N TYR A 70 10.44 -2.42 17.82
CA TYR A 70 9.92 -1.06 17.63
C TYR A 70 8.39 -1.01 17.71
N CYS A 71 7.70 -1.98 17.13
CA CYS A 71 6.23 -2.05 17.19
C CYS A 71 5.75 -2.24 18.64
N ASP A 72 6.41 -3.14 19.41
CA ASP A 72 6.11 -3.34 20.84
C ASP A 72 6.32 -2.06 21.66
N PHE A 73 7.45 -1.37 21.43
CA PHE A 73 7.78 -0.11 22.11
C PHE A 73 6.77 1.00 21.80
N SER A 74 6.33 1.08 20.54
CA SER A 74 5.45 2.15 20.04
C SER A 74 3.97 1.82 20.16
N GLY A 75 3.60 0.64 20.64
CA GLY A 75 2.21 0.18 20.72
C GLY A 75 1.54 -0.04 19.35
N ILE A 76 2.33 -0.29 18.30
CA ILE A 76 1.82 -0.59 16.98
C ILE A 76 1.40 -2.07 16.93
N PRO A 77 0.13 -2.39 16.65
CA PRO A 77 -0.27 -3.77 16.44
C PRO A 77 0.48 -4.38 15.25
N TYR A 78 1.06 -5.56 15.43
CA TYR A 78 1.78 -6.19 14.32
C TYR A 78 1.59 -7.70 14.28
N ARG A 79 1.95 -8.30 13.16
CA ARG A 79 2.01 -9.75 12.92
C ARG A 79 3.29 -10.11 12.18
N ARG A 80 3.82 -11.29 12.52
CA ARG A 80 4.98 -11.85 11.82
C ARG A 80 4.54 -13.09 11.03
N GLY A 81 5.11 -13.27 9.84
CA GLY A 81 4.80 -14.42 9.00
C GLY A 81 5.94 -14.76 8.03
N SER A 82 5.67 -15.53 6.99
CA SER A 82 6.66 -15.98 6.02
C SER A 82 7.43 -14.83 5.37
N LEU A 83 8.74 -14.98 5.21
CA LEU A 83 9.58 -14.03 4.47
C LEU A 83 9.22 -13.96 2.98
N TYR A 84 8.92 -15.10 2.37
CA TYR A 84 8.71 -15.22 0.91
C TYR A 84 7.25 -15.30 0.50
N ASP A 85 6.36 -15.66 1.42
CA ASP A 85 4.93 -15.76 1.15
C ASP A 85 4.17 -14.54 1.69
N VAL A 86 4.16 -13.49 0.88
CA VAL A 86 3.49 -12.23 1.22
C VAL A 86 1.96 -12.41 1.27
N LEU A 87 1.40 -13.21 0.35
CA LEU A 87 -0.03 -13.49 0.34
C LEU A 87 -0.47 -14.19 1.63
N ASP A 88 0.31 -15.18 2.11
CA ASP A 88 0.03 -15.82 3.40
C ASP A 88 0.11 -14.83 4.57
N ARG A 89 1.09 -13.93 4.56
CA ARG A 89 1.21 -12.89 5.60
C ARG A 89 -0.04 -12.00 5.68
N TYR A 90 -0.55 -11.55 4.51
CA TYR A 90 -1.80 -10.77 4.47
C TYR A 90 -2.98 -11.57 4.95
N TYR A 91 -3.13 -12.81 4.47
CA TYR A 91 -4.23 -13.68 4.86
C TYR A 91 -4.25 -13.96 6.37
N GLN A 92 -3.11 -14.36 6.96
CA GLN A 92 -3.04 -14.66 8.39
C GLN A 92 -3.29 -13.41 9.25
N ALA A 93 -2.73 -12.28 8.86
CA ALA A 93 -2.95 -11.02 9.55
C ALA A 93 -4.43 -10.59 9.51
N ALA A 94 -5.05 -10.64 8.33
CA ALA A 94 -6.46 -10.30 8.14
C ALA A 94 -7.40 -11.26 8.89
N LYS A 95 -7.12 -12.57 8.82
CA LYS A 95 -7.90 -13.60 9.52
C LYS A 95 -7.88 -13.42 11.04
N GLN A 96 -6.70 -13.16 11.60
CA GLN A 96 -6.55 -12.96 13.04
C GLN A 96 -7.22 -11.66 13.50
N ALA A 97 -7.21 -10.61 12.67
CA ALA A 97 -7.90 -9.36 12.92
C ALA A 97 -9.41 -9.45 12.67
N GLN A 98 -9.93 -10.56 12.16
CA GLN A 98 -11.33 -10.74 11.77
C GLN A 98 -11.82 -9.68 10.77
N ALA A 99 -10.99 -9.37 9.78
CA ALA A 99 -11.30 -8.37 8.77
C ALA A 99 -12.43 -8.81 7.85
N ASP A 100 -13.34 -7.91 7.52
CA ASP A 100 -14.29 -8.06 6.41
C ASP A 100 -13.66 -7.54 5.11
N VAL A 101 -12.90 -6.44 5.22
CA VAL A 101 -12.17 -5.79 4.14
C VAL A 101 -10.71 -5.62 4.52
N VAL A 102 -9.83 -5.89 3.58
CA VAL A 102 -8.37 -5.76 3.72
C VAL A 102 -7.86 -4.67 2.81
N VAL A 103 -7.17 -3.70 3.40
CA VAL A 103 -6.45 -2.66 2.66
C VAL A 103 -4.95 -2.96 2.72
N ARG A 104 -4.31 -3.03 1.56
CA ARG A 104 -2.87 -3.23 1.44
C ARG A 104 -2.16 -1.89 1.28
N ILE A 105 -1.23 -1.63 2.20
CA ILE A 105 -0.31 -0.49 2.15
C ILE A 105 1.12 -1.03 2.22
N THR A 106 2.06 -0.40 1.53
CA THR A 106 3.48 -0.72 1.64
C THR A 106 4.21 0.26 2.53
N ALA A 107 5.11 -0.25 3.38
CA ALA A 107 5.79 0.53 4.42
C ALA A 107 6.78 1.58 3.90
N ASP A 108 6.99 1.64 2.59
CA ASP A 108 7.86 2.60 1.91
C ASP A 108 7.11 3.79 1.29
N CYS A 109 5.85 3.98 1.69
CA CYS A 109 4.97 5.05 1.22
C CYS A 109 4.67 6.07 2.35
N PRO A 110 5.66 6.83 2.85
CA PRO A 110 5.51 7.67 4.05
C PRO A 110 4.55 8.85 3.87
N VAL A 111 4.16 9.18 2.65
CA VAL A 111 3.18 10.24 2.35
C VAL A 111 1.82 9.69 1.91
N ILE A 112 1.56 8.38 2.19
CA ILE A 112 0.25 7.79 1.91
C ILE A 112 -0.89 8.70 2.41
N ASP A 113 -1.93 8.88 1.60
CA ASP A 113 -3.00 9.82 1.94
C ASP A 113 -4.24 9.10 2.47
N PRO A 114 -4.73 9.45 3.66
CA PRO A 114 -5.93 8.85 4.24
C PRO A 114 -7.17 8.96 3.34
N ALA A 115 -7.35 10.08 2.65
CA ALA A 115 -8.50 10.27 1.77
C ALA A 115 -8.47 9.32 0.56
N LEU A 116 -7.29 9.00 0.02
CA LEU A 116 -7.18 7.98 -1.04
C LEU A 116 -7.51 6.57 -0.54
N ILE A 117 -7.18 6.27 0.72
CA ILE A 117 -7.60 5.01 1.35
C ILE A 117 -9.13 4.98 1.43
N ASP A 118 -9.74 6.07 1.89
CA ASP A 118 -11.19 6.18 1.99
C ASP A 118 -11.88 6.06 0.62
N ASP A 119 -11.35 6.69 -0.42
CA ASP A 119 -11.88 6.60 -1.80
C ASP A 119 -11.86 5.15 -2.32
N VAL A 120 -10.76 4.43 -2.11
CA VAL A 120 -10.62 3.02 -2.54
C VAL A 120 -11.57 2.11 -1.78
N VAL A 121 -11.67 2.27 -0.44
CA VAL A 121 -12.55 1.46 0.40
C VAL A 121 -14.02 1.73 0.10
N ASN A 122 -14.41 2.99 -0.02
CA ASN A 122 -15.80 3.37 -0.34
C ASN A 122 -16.18 2.82 -1.72
N THR A 123 -15.31 2.95 -2.72
CA THR A 123 -15.56 2.40 -4.06
C THR A 123 -15.77 0.88 -4.01
N LEU A 124 -14.97 0.15 -3.20
CA LEU A 124 -15.14 -1.29 -3.02
C LEU A 124 -16.51 -1.65 -2.43
N LEU A 125 -16.92 -0.92 -1.38
CA LEU A 125 -18.12 -1.24 -0.61
C LEU A 125 -19.41 -0.82 -1.32
N GLU A 126 -19.42 0.36 -1.95
CA GLU A 126 -20.60 0.92 -2.59
C GLU A 126 -20.99 0.19 -3.89
N ASN A 127 -20.03 -0.45 -4.56
CA ASN A 127 -20.24 -1.09 -5.86
C ASN A 127 -20.03 -2.61 -5.83
N GLU A 128 -19.78 -3.18 -4.66
CA GLU A 128 -19.58 -4.62 -4.46
C GLU A 128 -18.47 -5.24 -5.34
N TYR A 129 -17.38 -4.46 -5.59
CA TYR A 129 -16.22 -4.99 -6.30
C TYR A 129 -15.45 -6.00 -5.42
N ASP A 130 -14.77 -6.95 -6.09
CA ASP A 130 -13.88 -7.91 -5.44
C ASP A 130 -12.52 -7.28 -5.08
N PHE A 131 -12.04 -6.38 -5.94
CA PHE A 131 -10.76 -5.69 -5.77
C PHE A 131 -10.82 -4.28 -6.34
N VAL A 132 -10.36 -3.31 -5.57
CA VAL A 132 -10.25 -1.90 -5.98
C VAL A 132 -8.85 -1.39 -5.68
N CYS A 133 -8.29 -0.59 -6.58
CA CYS A 133 -6.98 0.03 -6.42
C CYS A 133 -6.90 1.37 -7.14
N ASN A 134 -5.88 2.16 -6.84
CA ASN A 134 -5.54 3.38 -7.59
C ASN A 134 -4.28 3.22 -8.45
N ARG A 135 -3.77 2.00 -8.55
CA ARG A 135 -2.60 1.65 -9.35
C ARG A 135 -2.62 0.19 -9.76
N LEU A 136 -2.38 -0.06 -11.05
CA LEU A 136 -1.99 -1.37 -11.59
C LEU A 136 -0.64 -1.23 -12.34
N PRO A 137 0.11 -2.34 -12.52
CA PRO A 137 1.34 -2.32 -13.30
C PRO A 137 1.01 -2.13 -14.80
N PRO A 138 2.01 -1.79 -15.64
CA PRO A 138 1.79 -1.75 -17.09
C PRO A 138 1.17 -3.06 -17.61
N PRO A 139 0.23 -2.97 -18.59
CA PRO A 139 -0.02 -1.83 -19.49
C PRO A 139 -1.00 -0.77 -18.96
N TRP A 140 -1.55 -0.92 -17.75
CA TRP A 140 -2.45 0.07 -17.17
C TRP A 140 -1.67 1.31 -16.70
N ASN A 141 -2.26 2.46 -16.93
CA ASN A 141 -1.68 3.72 -16.49
C ASN A 141 -2.00 3.98 -15.02
N ARG A 142 -1.03 4.60 -14.33
CA ARG A 142 -1.29 5.26 -13.04
C ARG A 142 -1.45 6.76 -13.27
N THR A 143 -2.27 7.40 -12.48
CA THR A 143 -2.43 8.85 -12.50
C THR A 143 -2.10 9.50 -11.16
N TYR A 144 -1.97 8.70 -10.11
CA TYR A 144 -1.45 9.15 -8.82
C TYR A 144 0.07 8.97 -8.72
N PRO A 145 0.78 9.82 -7.98
CA PRO A 145 2.20 9.65 -7.69
C PRO A 145 2.55 8.26 -7.18
N ILE A 146 3.71 7.75 -7.57
CA ILE A 146 4.29 6.51 -7.03
C ILE A 146 4.55 6.71 -5.53
N GLY A 147 3.97 5.86 -4.68
CA GLY A 147 4.03 6.01 -3.22
C GLY A 147 2.70 6.45 -2.59
N LEU A 148 1.66 6.64 -3.41
CA LEU A 148 0.28 6.80 -2.95
C LEU A 148 -0.58 5.56 -3.26
N ASP A 149 0.05 4.40 -3.40
CA ASP A 149 -0.59 3.16 -3.86
C ASP A 149 -1.46 2.56 -2.75
N VAL A 150 -2.74 2.37 -3.05
CA VAL A 150 -3.74 1.72 -2.19
C VAL A 150 -4.40 0.60 -2.97
N GLU A 151 -4.51 -0.57 -2.34
CA GLU A 151 -5.21 -1.72 -2.89
C GLU A 151 -6.15 -2.28 -1.81
N ALA A 152 -7.41 -2.55 -2.15
CA ALA A 152 -8.38 -3.12 -1.22
C ALA A 152 -9.14 -4.30 -1.83
N CYS A 153 -9.46 -5.30 -1.01
CA CYS A 153 -10.28 -6.44 -1.37
C CYS A 153 -11.11 -6.92 -0.18
N THR A 154 -12.16 -7.71 -0.42
CA THR A 154 -12.87 -8.38 0.67
C THR A 154 -12.01 -9.52 1.23
N PHE A 155 -12.19 -9.85 2.52
CA PHE A 155 -11.48 -10.99 3.12
C PHE A 155 -11.81 -12.31 2.40
N LYS A 156 -13.04 -12.50 1.96
CA LYS A 156 -13.48 -13.67 1.20
C LYS A 156 -12.67 -13.88 -0.07
N VAL A 157 -12.41 -12.78 -0.79
CA VAL A 157 -11.63 -12.79 -2.04
C VAL A 157 -10.16 -13.08 -1.75
N LEU A 158 -9.60 -12.48 -0.69
CA LEU A 158 -8.23 -12.75 -0.23
C LEU A 158 -8.06 -14.23 0.20
N GLU A 159 -9.01 -14.78 0.94
CA GLU A 159 -8.99 -16.18 1.36
C GLU A 159 -9.03 -17.15 0.15
N LYS A 160 -9.86 -16.85 -0.85
CA LYS A 160 -9.91 -17.63 -2.08
C LYS A 160 -8.56 -17.59 -2.82
N ALA A 161 -7.98 -16.40 -2.99
CA ALA A 161 -6.66 -16.25 -3.59
C ALA A 161 -5.58 -17.02 -2.81
N TRP A 162 -5.59 -16.93 -1.48
CA TRP A 162 -4.66 -17.67 -0.62
C TRP A 162 -4.72 -19.18 -0.81
N LYS A 163 -5.94 -19.76 -0.98
CA LYS A 163 -6.17 -21.18 -1.23
C LYS A 163 -5.75 -21.63 -2.62
N GLU A 164 -5.96 -20.79 -3.62
CA GLU A 164 -5.86 -21.17 -5.05
C GLU A 164 -4.54 -20.74 -5.69
N ALA A 165 -3.92 -19.63 -5.26
CA ALA A 165 -2.69 -19.11 -5.85
C ALA A 165 -1.48 -20.00 -5.50
N LYS A 166 -0.86 -20.59 -6.53
CA LYS A 166 0.29 -21.49 -6.39
C LYS A 166 1.56 -20.95 -7.03
N GLU A 167 1.40 -20.02 -7.99
CA GLU A 167 2.55 -19.44 -8.68
C GLU A 167 3.37 -18.55 -7.73
N PRO A 168 4.71 -18.66 -7.72
CA PRO A 168 5.58 -17.87 -6.83
C PRO A 168 5.31 -16.36 -6.90
N GLN A 169 5.07 -15.83 -8.10
CA GLN A 169 4.77 -14.42 -8.31
C GLN A 169 3.47 -13.96 -7.61
N HIS A 170 2.45 -14.83 -7.55
CA HIS A 170 1.19 -14.52 -6.86
C HIS A 170 1.38 -14.57 -5.33
N ARG A 171 2.27 -15.45 -4.85
CA ARG A 171 2.59 -15.54 -3.42
C ARG A 171 3.44 -14.37 -2.95
N GLU A 172 4.40 -13.91 -3.77
CA GLU A 172 5.31 -12.80 -3.43
C GLU A 172 4.65 -11.42 -3.56
N HIS A 173 3.84 -11.20 -4.60
CA HIS A 173 3.23 -9.89 -4.84
C HIS A 173 1.80 -9.77 -4.31
N ALA A 174 1.17 -10.88 -3.93
CA ALA A 174 -0.19 -11.03 -3.39
C ALA A 174 -1.32 -10.63 -4.36
N MET A 175 -1.39 -9.37 -4.78
CA MET A 175 -2.52 -8.82 -5.52
C MET A 175 -2.60 -9.16 -7.03
N PRO A 176 -1.52 -9.51 -7.75
CA PRO A 176 -1.60 -9.91 -9.16
C PRO A 176 -2.59 -11.04 -9.45
N TYR A 177 -2.83 -11.93 -8.47
CA TYR A 177 -3.80 -13.01 -8.60
C TYR A 177 -5.21 -12.51 -8.94
N PHE A 178 -5.58 -11.32 -8.47
CA PHE A 178 -6.91 -10.76 -8.73
C PHE A 178 -7.02 -10.19 -10.15
N TYR A 179 -6.05 -9.38 -10.58
CA TYR A 179 -6.16 -8.54 -11.77
C TYR A 179 -5.40 -9.06 -13.01
N GLU A 180 -4.57 -10.10 -12.87
CA GLU A 180 -3.82 -10.65 -14.00
C GLU A 180 -4.73 -11.01 -15.18
N GLY A 181 -4.45 -10.41 -16.35
CA GLY A 181 -5.22 -10.61 -17.57
C GLY A 181 -6.56 -9.87 -17.63
N VAL A 182 -6.84 -8.94 -16.70
CA VAL A 182 -8.05 -8.11 -16.76
C VAL A 182 -7.97 -7.14 -17.93
N GLU A 183 -9.08 -7.00 -18.64
CA GLU A 183 -9.30 -5.92 -19.60
C GLU A 183 -10.21 -4.88 -18.93
N LEU A 184 -9.70 -3.65 -18.81
CA LEU A 184 -10.42 -2.56 -18.17
C LEU A 184 -11.06 -1.65 -19.20
N THR A 185 -12.30 -1.28 -18.94
CA THR A 185 -13.08 -0.31 -19.72
C THR A 185 -13.31 0.94 -18.86
N ALA A 186 -13.17 2.12 -19.48
CA ALA A 186 -13.43 3.38 -18.79
C ALA A 186 -14.94 3.57 -18.55
N GLU A 187 -15.34 3.66 -17.31
CA GLU A 187 -16.70 4.09 -16.93
C GLU A 187 -16.83 5.61 -17.03
N ASN A 188 -15.78 6.31 -16.61
CA ASN A 188 -15.65 7.76 -16.68
C ASN A 188 -14.17 8.17 -16.63
N ARG A 189 -13.89 9.48 -16.39
CA ARG A 189 -12.52 10.01 -16.36
C ARG A 189 -11.70 9.54 -15.17
N THR A 190 -12.33 9.04 -14.12
CA THR A 190 -11.69 8.67 -12.84
C THR A 190 -11.87 7.21 -12.45
N LEU A 191 -12.57 6.42 -13.27
CA LEU A 191 -12.87 5.02 -12.96
C LEU A 191 -12.79 4.16 -14.22
N GLN A 192 -12.01 3.09 -14.13
CA GLN A 192 -12.01 1.99 -15.08
C GLN A 192 -12.41 0.70 -14.35
N THR A 193 -13.20 -0.16 -15.03
CA THR A 193 -13.69 -1.41 -14.44
C THR A 193 -13.53 -2.57 -15.42
N GLY A 194 -13.53 -3.77 -14.88
CA GLY A 194 -13.47 -4.98 -15.68
C GLY A 194 -13.61 -6.24 -14.84
N THR A 195 -13.67 -7.37 -15.53
CA THR A 195 -13.68 -8.69 -14.87
C THR A 195 -12.44 -9.46 -15.29
N SER A 196 -11.67 -9.93 -14.33
CA SER A 196 -10.48 -10.72 -14.64
C SER A 196 -10.86 -12.12 -15.16
N PRO A 197 -9.94 -12.85 -15.84
CA PRO A 197 -10.19 -14.22 -16.30
C PRO A 197 -10.55 -15.19 -15.18
N ARG A 198 -10.22 -14.88 -13.92
CA ARG A 198 -10.61 -15.66 -12.74
C ARG A 198 -11.98 -15.28 -12.18
N GLY A 199 -12.69 -14.34 -12.83
CA GLY A 199 -14.03 -13.90 -12.48
C GLY A 199 -14.09 -12.85 -11.37
N TYR A 200 -12.97 -12.21 -11.01
CA TYR A 200 -12.98 -11.10 -10.05
C TYR A 200 -13.37 -9.79 -10.72
N THR A 201 -14.27 -9.06 -10.09
CA THR A 201 -14.64 -7.68 -10.50
C THR A 201 -13.61 -6.69 -9.96
N ILE A 202 -13.01 -5.92 -10.88
CA ILE A 202 -11.90 -5.03 -10.61
C ILE A 202 -12.30 -3.59 -10.90
N ALA A 203 -11.91 -2.67 -10.02
CA ALA A 203 -12.00 -1.24 -10.30
C ALA A 203 -10.64 -0.56 -10.10
N LEU A 204 -10.27 0.31 -11.04
CA LEU A 204 -9.06 1.12 -11.02
C LEU A 204 -9.45 2.60 -10.96
N LEU A 205 -9.07 3.25 -9.87
CA LEU A 205 -9.30 4.67 -9.66
C LEU A 205 -8.19 5.52 -10.28
N HIS A 206 -8.59 6.61 -10.90
CA HIS A 206 -7.70 7.59 -11.51
C HIS A 206 -7.95 9.00 -10.95
N HIS A 207 -6.92 9.81 -10.97
CA HIS A 207 -7.05 11.25 -10.84
C HIS A 207 -7.31 11.86 -12.24
N THR A 208 -8.04 12.96 -12.32
CA THR A 208 -8.35 13.63 -13.61
C THR A 208 -7.13 14.22 -14.31
N THR A 209 -6.09 14.55 -13.56
CA THR A 209 -4.77 14.98 -14.04
C THR A 209 -3.78 13.86 -13.78
N ASP A 210 -2.91 13.59 -14.75
CA ASP A 210 -1.88 12.57 -14.60
C ASP A 210 -0.67 13.13 -13.83
N PHE A 211 -0.42 12.55 -12.65
CA PHE A 211 0.72 12.79 -11.77
C PHE A 211 1.59 11.53 -11.61
N GLY A 212 1.40 10.51 -12.45
CA GLY A 212 2.03 9.19 -12.33
C GLY A 212 3.55 9.19 -12.43
N ASP A 213 4.14 10.24 -12.98
CA ASP A 213 5.59 10.41 -13.09
C ASP A 213 6.25 10.87 -11.77
N TYR A 214 5.48 11.40 -10.82
CA TYR A 214 6.03 11.78 -9.51
C TYR A 214 6.38 10.55 -8.69
N ARG A 215 7.58 10.57 -8.07
CA ARG A 215 8.09 9.46 -7.27
C ARG A 215 8.21 9.84 -5.80
N TRP A 216 7.30 9.32 -4.99
CA TRP A 216 7.18 9.61 -3.55
C TRP A 216 7.26 8.34 -2.69
N THR A 217 7.73 7.22 -3.24
CA THR A 217 8.09 6.02 -2.48
C THR A 217 9.57 6.06 -2.08
N VAL A 218 9.94 5.37 -1.01
CA VAL A 218 11.33 5.30 -0.54
C VAL A 218 11.92 3.94 -0.84
N ASP A 219 12.82 3.89 -1.83
CA ASP A 219 13.53 2.67 -2.19
C ASP A 219 15.06 2.83 -2.20
N THR A 220 15.54 4.07 -2.32
CA THR A 220 16.96 4.43 -2.41
C THR A 220 17.31 5.52 -1.39
N PRO A 221 18.61 5.77 -1.14
CA PRO A 221 19.03 6.90 -0.30
C PRO A 221 18.50 8.25 -0.79
N GLU A 222 18.42 8.46 -2.10
CA GLU A 222 17.91 9.69 -2.71
C GLU A 222 16.40 9.83 -2.45
N ASP A 223 15.63 8.75 -2.54
CA ASP A 223 14.22 8.77 -2.18
C ASP A 223 14.03 9.14 -0.69
N LEU A 224 14.88 8.59 0.18
CA LEU A 224 14.83 8.89 1.62
C LEU A 224 15.17 10.36 1.88
N GLU A 225 16.16 10.90 1.19
CA GLU A 225 16.52 12.32 1.30
C GLU A 225 15.39 13.21 0.79
N PHE A 226 14.76 12.87 -0.34
CA PHE A 226 13.58 13.59 -0.82
C PHE A 226 12.47 13.63 0.25
N MET A 227 12.16 12.50 0.89
CA MET A 227 11.15 12.45 1.94
C MET A 227 11.53 13.26 3.19
N ARG A 228 12.80 13.26 3.58
CA ARG A 228 13.29 14.11 4.68
C ARG A 228 13.08 15.58 4.37
N GLN A 229 13.35 16.01 3.15
CA GLN A 229 13.13 17.38 2.70
C GLN A 229 11.65 17.75 2.66
N VAL A 230 10.77 16.84 2.23
CA VAL A 230 9.31 17.04 2.26
C VAL A 230 8.81 17.22 3.70
N TYR A 231 9.15 16.29 4.59
CA TYR A 231 8.72 16.34 5.99
C TYR A 231 9.31 17.54 6.75
N SER A 232 10.55 17.95 6.45
CA SER A 232 11.15 19.17 7.02
C SER A 232 10.34 20.42 6.66
N ARG A 233 9.86 20.55 5.42
CA ARG A 233 9.06 21.69 4.96
C ARG A 233 7.60 21.65 5.49
N LEU A 234 7.17 20.50 5.96
CA LEU A 234 5.86 20.30 6.60
C LEU A 234 5.96 20.25 8.13
N ASP A 235 7.05 20.77 8.71
CA ASP A 235 7.31 20.84 10.16
C ASP A 235 7.22 19.48 10.87
N GLY A 236 7.49 18.38 10.16
CA GLY A 236 7.44 17.01 10.67
C GLY A 236 6.04 16.52 11.03
N ARG A 237 4.97 17.22 10.66
CA ARG A 237 3.57 16.81 10.92
C ARG A 237 3.12 15.68 9.99
N ASP A 238 2.07 14.96 10.36
CA ASP A 238 1.49 13.83 9.62
C ASP A 238 0.04 14.07 9.15
N ASP A 239 -0.48 15.28 9.30
CA ASP A 239 -1.86 15.63 8.98
C ASP A 239 -2.03 16.40 7.65
N PHE A 240 -0.97 16.48 6.86
CA PHE A 240 -0.99 17.05 5.52
C PHE A 240 -1.65 16.12 4.50
N THR A 241 -2.16 16.69 3.41
CA THR A 241 -2.68 15.97 2.25
C THR A 241 -1.58 15.75 1.21
N TRP A 242 -1.79 14.78 0.31
CA TRP A 242 -0.88 14.58 -0.82
C TRP A 242 -0.81 15.80 -1.75
N LYS A 243 -1.86 16.64 -1.78
CA LYS A 243 -1.89 17.89 -2.55
C LYS A 243 -0.94 18.94 -1.99
N GLU A 244 -0.76 19.00 -0.66
CA GLU A 244 0.24 19.87 -0.04
C GLU A 244 1.67 19.44 -0.42
N VAL A 245 1.92 18.13 -0.57
CA VAL A 245 3.20 17.65 -1.10
C VAL A 245 3.37 18.06 -2.58
N LEU A 246 2.31 17.98 -3.36
CA LEU A 246 2.31 18.43 -4.76
C LEU A 246 2.61 19.93 -4.87
N ASP A 247 1.99 20.74 -4.02
CA ASP A 247 2.23 22.19 -3.95
C ASP A 247 3.70 22.50 -3.57
N LEU A 248 4.27 21.77 -2.62
CA LEU A 248 5.70 21.91 -2.29
C LEU A 248 6.60 21.64 -3.49
N VAL A 249 6.35 20.55 -4.21
CA VAL A 249 7.14 20.15 -5.38
C VAL A 249 6.98 21.15 -6.53
N HIS A 250 5.80 21.72 -6.72
CA HIS A 250 5.57 22.75 -7.74
C HIS A 250 6.24 24.07 -7.39
N ASN A 251 6.27 24.43 -6.11
CA ASN A 251 6.89 25.69 -5.64
C ASN A 251 8.42 25.59 -5.48
N ASP A 252 8.95 24.36 -5.33
CA ASP A 252 10.39 24.10 -5.23
C ASP A 252 10.79 22.95 -6.18
N PRO A 253 11.00 23.24 -7.47
CA PRO A 253 11.38 22.22 -8.46
C PRO A 253 12.71 21.51 -8.17
N ASP A 254 13.56 22.05 -7.28
CA ASP A 254 14.81 21.42 -6.89
C ASP A 254 14.55 20.16 -6.02
N LEU A 255 13.42 20.11 -5.33
CA LEU A 255 12.99 18.89 -4.63
C LEU A 255 12.89 17.69 -5.57
N MET A 256 12.29 17.85 -6.75
CA MET A 256 12.15 16.75 -7.71
C MET A 256 13.49 16.27 -8.27
N LYS A 257 14.53 17.12 -8.30
CA LYS A 257 15.85 16.74 -8.82
C LYS A 257 16.54 15.71 -7.92
N ILE A 258 16.17 15.64 -6.63
CA ILE A 258 16.80 14.77 -5.64
C ILE A 258 16.72 13.29 -6.07
N ASN A 259 15.57 12.85 -6.56
CA ASN A 259 15.36 11.45 -6.94
C ASN A 259 14.89 11.23 -8.39
N SER A 260 14.97 12.25 -9.25
CA SER A 260 14.52 12.21 -10.65
C SER A 260 15.24 11.16 -11.52
N GLY A 261 16.46 10.77 -11.14
CA GLY A 261 17.25 9.75 -11.85
C GLY A 261 16.90 8.30 -11.49
N ILE A 262 15.98 8.07 -10.54
CA ILE A 262 15.67 6.74 -10.01
C ILE A 262 14.62 6.04 -10.86
N GLN A 263 14.98 4.88 -11.40
CA GLN A 263 14.02 4.04 -12.15
C GLN A 263 13.17 3.18 -11.20
N HIS A 264 11.88 3.09 -11.51
CA HIS A 264 10.97 2.22 -10.78
C HIS A 264 11.19 0.75 -11.16
N LYS A 265 11.21 -0.15 -10.16
CA LYS A 265 11.24 -1.61 -10.42
C LYS A 265 9.92 -2.08 -11.02
N THR A 266 10.00 -3.04 -11.92
CA THR A 266 8.84 -3.69 -12.53
C THR A 266 8.49 -4.98 -11.78
N LEU A 267 7.32 -5.56 -12.04
CA LEU A 267 6.93 -6.89 -11.52
C LEU A 267 7.86 -8.03 -11.93
N LYS A 268 8.70 -7.83 -12.97
CA LYS A 268 9.69 -8.81 -13.42
C LYS A 268 10.94 -8.85 -12.54
N ASP A 269 11.12 -7.86 -11.68
CA ASP A 269 12.26 -7.76 -10.75
C ASP A 269 11.99 -8.56 -9.47
N ILE A 270 11.86 -9.89 -9.61
CA ILE A 270 11.62 -10.84 -8.50
C ILE A 270 12.86 -10.92 -7.60
N ASP A 271 12.64 -11.05 -6.31
CA ASP A 271 13.72 -11.33 -5.36
C ASP A 271 14.29 -12.74 -5.60
N LYS A 272 15.45 -12.80 -6.24
CA LYS A 272 16.11 -14.08 -6.60
C LYS A 272 16.40 -14.99 -5.39
N ARG A 273 16.31 -14.46 -4.16
CA ARG A 273 16.44 -15.26 -2.93
C ARG A 273 15.22 -16.14 -2.68
N ALA A 274 14.05 -15.78 -3.23
CA ALA A 274 12.82 -16.58 -3.13
C ALA A 274 12.81 -17.81 -4.05
N LEU A 275 13.77 -17.90 -4.98
CA LEU A 275 13.87 -19.01 -5.95
C LEU A 275 14.82 -20.11 -5.51
N LYS A 276 15.39 -20.02 -4.30
CA LYS A 276 16.25 -21.04 -3.67
C LYS A 276 15.51 -21.75 -2.55
#